data_667f5b808c88d79fa71f0a3db6763bb3
#
_entry.id   667f5b808c88d79fa71f0a3db6763bb3
#
_cell.length_a   1.000
_cell.length_b   1.000
_cell.length_c   1.000
_cell.angle_alpha   90.00
_cell.angle_beta   90.00
_cell.angle_gamma   90.00
#
_symmetry.space_group_name_H-M   'P 1'
#
loop_
_entity.id
_entity.type
_entity.pdbx_description
1 polymer ?
#
loop_
_entity_poly.entity_id
_entity_poly.type
_entity_poly.pdbx_seq_one_letter_code
_entity_poly.pdbx_strand_id
1 'polypeptide(L)'
;MFDFDSFREIWSTIQKNKLRTFLTGFSVAWGIFMLIVLLGAGNGMKNGIMSNFRNFSLNRVETWPRYTSKPYKGMQMNRRIEYKDEDLIAIPRENPEVDLITASISRSDTLSYGDEYNAYSLNGVHPSKAVIDNIEMTVGNGRFINDIDVKEKRKVIVLSPRMKEVLFKGEDPLGKYVNAGSVAYQVIGVYKAEDNDNNAPAYIPFSTAQTLSLIHISEPTRL
;
A
#
# COMPACT_ATOMS: atom_id res chain seq x y z
N MET A 1 -14.47 -27.94 53.29
CA MET A 1 -15.81 -28.37 53.74
C MET A 1 -16.67 -27.13 53.51
N PHE A 2 -17.52 -27.11 52.49
CA PHE A 2 -18.42 -25.97 52.27
C PHE A 2 -19.58 -26.14 53.25
N ASP A 3 -19.69 -25.20 54.20
CA ASP A 3 -20.75 -25.21 55.22
C ASP A 3 -22.09 -24.86 54.56
N PHE A 4 -22.95 -25.82 54.42
CA PHE A 4 -24.33 -25.66 53.95
C PHE A 4 -25.11 -24.59 54.72
N ASP A 5 -24.79 -24.43 56.02
CA ASP A 5 -25.42 -23.44 56.89
C ASP A 5 -25.03 -22.00 56.51
N SER A 6 -23.77 -21.75 56.14
CA SER A 6 -23.31 -20.44 55.63
C SER A 6 -24.01 -20.06 54.33
N PHE A 7 -24.27 -21.02 53.46
CA PHE A 7 -24.98 -20.77 52.19
C PHE A 7 -26.46 -20.39 52.45
N ARG A 8 -27.07 -21.02 53.42
CA ARG A 8 -28.46 -20.75 53.80
C ARG A 8 -28.62 -19.37 54.45
N GLU A 9 -27.65 -18.94 55.22
CA GLU A 9 -27.61 -17.61 55.84
C GLU A 9 -27.45 -16.52 54.83
N ILE A 10 -26.51 -16.69 53.86
CA ILE A 10 -26.32 -15.79 52.74
C ILE A 10 -27.61 -15.65 51.91
N TRP A 11 -28.25 -16.79 51.62
CA TRP A 11 -29.50 -16.80 50.84
C TRP A 11 -30.63 -16.07 51.54
N SER A 12 -30.77 -16.23 52.88
CA SER A 12 -31.77 -15.52 53.66
C SER A 12 -31.54 -14.01 53.70
N THR A 13 -30.28 -13.58 53.74
CA THR A 13 -29.88 -12.17 53.72
C THR A 13 -30.16 -11.54 52.36
N ILE A 14 -29.93 -12.26 51.27
CA ILE A 14 -30.28 -11.82 49.90
C ILE A 14 -31.78 -11.63 49.76
N GLN A 15 -32.58 -12.57 50.28
CA GLN A 15 -34.05 -12.48 50.21
C GLN A 15 -34.63 -11.30 51.01
N LYS A 16 -33.99 -10.94 52.12
CA LYS A 16 -34.42 -9.80 52.95
C LYS A 16 -34.13 -8.41 52.29
N ASN A 17 -33.07 -8.33 51.46
CA ASN A 17 -32.62 -7.07 50.83
C ASN A 17 -32.48 -7.18 49.31
N LYS A 18 -33.49 -7.68 48.62
CA LYS A 18 -33.48 -7.99 47.18
C LYS A 18 -32.99 -6.83 46.28
N LEU A 19 -33.48 -5.61 46.55
CA LEU A 19 -33.12 -4.44 45.74
C LEU A 19 -31.64 -4.08 45.89
N ARG A 20 -31.10 -4.12 47.12
CA ARG A 20 -29.69 -3.80 47.38
C ARG A 20 -28.76 -4.83 46.71
N THR A 21 -29.11 -6.12 46.89
CA THR A 21 -28.31 -7.22 46.28
C THR A 21 -28.36 -7.16 44.75
N PHE A 22 -29.53 -6.87 44.18
CA PHE A 22 -29.65 -6.70 42.73
C PHE A 22 -28.81 -5.53 42.22
N LEU A 23 -28.89 -4.34 42.86
CA LEU A 23 -28.13 -3.17 42.45
C LEU A 23 -26.62 -3.37 42.58
N THR A 24 -26.14 -4.01 43.64
CA THR A 24 -24.71 -4.32 43.81
C THR A 24 -24.23 -5.32 42.77
N GLY A 25 -24.97 -6.42 42.57
CA GLY A 25 -24.67 -7.43 41.57
C GLY A 25 -24.69 -6.88 40.17
N PHE A 26 -25.67 -6.03 39.84
CA PHE A 26 -25.77 -5.36 38.57
C PHE A 26 -24.58 -4.40 38.30
N SER A 27 -24.18 -3.61 39.33
CA SER A 27 -23.04 -2.72 39.22
C SER A 27 -21.73 -3.47 38.90
N VAL A 28 -21.50 -4.60 39.59
CA VAL A 28 -20.32 -5.42 39.33
C VAL A 28 -20.39 -6.05 37.91
N ALA A 29 -21.54 -6.64 37.58
CA ALA A 29 -21.73 -7.24 36.25
C ALA A 29 -21.57 -6.22 35.14
N TRP A 30 -22.10 -4.99 35.31
CA TRP A 30 -21.95 -3.90 34.37
C TRP A 30 -20.48 -3.45 34.21
N GLY A 31 -19.74 -3.36 35.32
CA GLY A 31 -18.31 -3.05 35.30
C GLY A 31 -17.51 -4.07 34.51
N ILE A 32 -17.76 -5.38 34.74
CA ILE A 32 -17.10 -6.45 33.99
C ILE A 32 -17.49 -6.42 32.51
N PHE A 33 -18.78 -6.21 32.22
CA PHE A 33 -19.26 -6.08 30.84
C PHE A 33 -18.56 -4.95 30.09
N MET A 34 -18.49 -3.76 30.68
CA MET A 34 -17.81 -2.62 30.06
C MET A 34 -16.33 -2.87 29.87
N LEU A 35 -15.66 -3.56 30.78
CA LEU A 35 -14.26 -3.94 30.65
C LEU A 35 -14.05 -4.88 29.44
N ILE A 36 -14.91 -5.88 29.28
CA ILE A 36 -14.85 -6.80 28.14
C ILE A 36 -15.08 -6.06 26.82
N VAL A 37 -16.08 -5.16 26.78
CA VAL A 37 -16.37 -4.35 25.59
C VAL A 37 -15.17 -3.46 25.23
N LEU A 38 -14.57 -2.81 26.25
CA LEU A 38 -13.41 -1.94 26.03
C LEU A 38 -12.18 -2.72 25.49
N LEU A 39 -11.91 -3.89 26.08
CA LEU A 39 -10.84 -4.77 25.63
C LEU A 39 -11.09 -5.29 24.20
N GLY A 40 -12.33 -5.67 23.90
CA GLY A 40 -12.74 -6.12 22.58
C GLY A 40 -12.60 -5.01 21.54
N ALA A 41 -13.07 -3.80 21.86
CA ALA A 41 -12.92 -2.63 20.99
C ALA A 41 -11.44 -2.26 20.75
N GLY A 42 -10.62 -2.29 21.82
CA GLY A 42 -9.18 -2.04 21.72
C GLY A 42 -8.46 -3.05 20.82
N ASN A 43 -8.75 -4.34 20.97
CA ASN A 43 -8.19 -5.38 20.12
C ASN A 43 -8.70 -5.29 18.67
N GLY A 44 -9.97 -4.95 18.47
CA GLY A 44 -10.54 -4.72 17.16
C GLY A 44 -9.86 -3.55 16.43
N MET A 45 -9.67 -2.43 17.14
CA MET A 45 -8.96 -1.27 16.61
C MET A 45 -7.49 -1.60 16.27
N LYS A 46 -6.78 -2.29 17.19
CA LYS A 46 -5.42 -2.75 16.95
C LYS A 46 -5.33 -3.61 15.69
N ASN A 47 -6.20 -4.59 15.54
CA ASN A 47 -6.21 -5.49 14.39
C ASN A 47 -6.56 -4.75 13.10
N GLY A 48 -7.51 -3.80 13.13
CA GLY A 48 -7.85 -2.95 11.99
C GLY A 48 -6.68 -2.06 11.55
N ILE A 49 -5.97 -1.44 12.50
CA ILE A 49 -4.77 -0.66 12.20
C ILE A 49 -3.68 -1.57 11.64
N MET A 50 -3.41 -2.70 12.28
CA MET A 50 -2.36 -3.64 11.83
C MET A 50 -2.66 -4.26 10.47
N SER A 51 -3.92 -4.43 10.08
CA SER A 51 -4.27 -4.91 8.73
C SER A 51 -3.89 -3.90 7.66
N ASN A 52 -4.08 -2.61 7.91
CA ASN A 52 -3.67 -1.54 6.99
C ASN A 52 -2.14 -1.45 6.85
N PHE A 53 -1.38 -1.85 7.88
CA PHE A 53 0.09 -1.88 7.83
C PHE A 53 0.67 -3.19 7.29
N ARG A 54 -0.13 -4.23 7.07
CA ARG A 54 0.37 -5.50 6.50
C ARG A 54 0.96 -5.35 5.11
N ASN A 55 0.46 -4.39 4.34
CA ASN A 55 0.93 -4.12 2.98
C ASN A 55 2.14 -3.18 2.94
N PHE A 56 2.63 -2.72 4.10
CA PHE A 56 3.82 -1.88 4.19
C PHE A 56 4.90 -2.58 5.01
N SER A 57 6.10 -2.68 4.47
CA SER A 57 7.25 -3.07 5.27
C SER A 57 7.47 -2.04 6.37
N LEU A 58 7.43 -2.45 7.63
CA LEU A 58 7.58 -1.57 8.80
C LEU A 58 8.94 -0.84 8.84
N ASN A 59 9.95 -1.37 8.14
CA ASN A 59 11.31 -0.85 8.05
C ASN A 59 11.56 -0.08 6.74
N ARG A 60 10.52 0.51 6.14
CA ARG A 60 10.64 1.29 4.92
C ARG A 60 10.85 2.76 5.23
N VAL A 61 11.81 3.38 4.55
CA VAL A 61 11.99 4.83 4.50
C VAL A 61 11.71 5.29 3.07
N GLU A 62 10.87 6.28 2.93
CA GLU A 62 10.54 6.88 1.65
C GLU A 62 11.00 8.34 1.65
N THR A 63 11.69 8.75 0.58
CA THR A 63 12.23 10.10 0.44
C THR A 63 11.75 10.73 -0.86
N TRP A 64 11.38 11.99 -0.80
CA TRP A 64 10.96 12.76 -1.97
C TRP A 64 11.93 13.91 -2.23
N PRO A 65 12.28 14.18 -3.50
CA PRO A 65 13.08 15.33 -3.84
C PRO A 65 12.33 16.61 -3.50
N ARG A 66 13.01 17.52 -2.79
CA ARG A 66 12.49 18.82 -2.39
C ARG A 66 13.52 19.91 -2.69
N TYR A 67 13.25 21.11 -2.23
CA TYR A 67 14.16 22.24 -2.33
C TYR A 67 15.08 22.31 -1.11
N THR A 68 16.35 22.72 -1.33
CA THR A 68 17.32 22.90 -0.24
C THR A 68 16.92 24.10 0.61
N SER A 69 16.94 23.93 1.95
CA SER A 69 16.65 24.99 2.90
C SER A 69 17.89 25.79 3.32
N LYS A 70 19.09 25.26 3.06
CA LYS A 70 20.37 25.86 3.47
C LYS A 70 21.32 25.97 2.29
N PRO A 71 22.15 27.05 2.25
CA PRO A 71 23.24 27.13 1.29
C PRO A 71 24.33 26.09 1.63
N TYR A 72 24.98 25.52 0.63
CA TYR A 72 26.05 24.56 0.81
C TYR A 72 27.13 24.71 -0.24
N LYS A 73 28.41 24.78 0.16
CA LYS A 73 29.59 24.89 -0.71
C LYS A 73 29.45 25.94 -1.83
N GLY A 74 29.01 27.17 -1.47
CA GLY A 74 28.85 28.27 -2.42
C GLY A 74 27.58 28.22 -3.29
N MET A 75 26.78 27.19 -3.14
CA MET A 75 25.51 27.06 -3.82
C MET A 75 24.38 27.70 -3.02
N GLN A 76 23.49 28.40 -3.71
CA GLN A 76 22.36 29.11 -3.06
C GLN A 76 21.36 28.13 -2.44
N MET A 77 20.60 28.58 -1.44
CA MET A 77 19.43 27.90 -0.93
C MET A 77 18.29 27.86 -1.98
N ASN A 78 17.27 27.07 -1.71
CA ASN A 78 16.09 26.90 -2.58
C ASN A 78 16.38 26.27 -3.94
N ARG A 79 17.41 25.41 -4.04
CA ARG A 79 17.68 24.60 -5.22
C ARG A 79 16.84 23.33 -5.17
N ARG A 80 16.30 22.95 -6.32
CA ARG A 80 15.64 21.66 -6.48
C ARG A 80 16.67 20.54 -6.33
N ILE A 81 16.36 19.57 -5.46
CA ILE A 81 17.12 18.33 -5.33
C ILE A 81 16.57 17.36 -6.38
N GLU A 82 17.43 16.76 -7.16
CA GLU A 82 17.09 15.71 -8.12
C GLU A 82 17.88 14.46 -7.78
N TYR A 83 17.19 13.34 -7.65
CA TYR A 83 17.83 12.05 -7.48
C TYR A 83 18.29 11.55 -8.84
N LYS A 84 19.48 10.92 -8.85
CA LYS A 84 20.08 10.34 -10.04
C LYS A 84 20.15 8.82 -9.90
N ASP A 85 20.29 8.14 -11.02
CA ASP A 85 20.44 6.67 -11.03
C ASP A 85 21.70 6.23 -10.25
N GLU A 86 22.72 7.08 -10.17
CA GLU A 86 23.95 6.87 -9.38
C GLU A 86 23.65 6.78 -7.88
N ASP A 87 22.64 7.49 -7.38
CA ASP A 87 22.26 7.49 -5.96
C ASP A 87 21.72 6.12 -5.53
N LEU A 88 21.09 5.36 -6.46
CA LEU A 88 20.63 3.98 -6.19
C LEU A 88 21.78 3.02 -5.90
N ILE A 89 22.98 3.33 -6.38
CA ILE A 89 24.18 2.53 -6.15
C ILE A 89 24.93 3.05 -4.93
N ALA A 90 25.00 4.38 -4.78
CA ALA A 90 25.77 5.03 -3.72
C ALA A 90 25.16 4.82 -2.32
N ILE A 91 23.82 4.94 -2.22
CA ILE A 91 23.12 4.85 -0.92
C ILE A 91 23.35 3.52 -0.22
N PRO A 92 23.15 2.34 -0.83
CA PRO A 92 23.43 1.07 -0.15
C PRO A 92 24.91 0.86 0.16
N ARG A 93 25.79 1.42 -0.66
CA ARG A 93 27.25 1.33 -0.44
C ARG A 93 27.70 2.14 0.78
N GLU A 94 27.10 3.31 0.98
CA GLU A 94 27.41 4.20 2.10
C GLU A 94 26.66 3.82 3.38
N ASN A 95 25.56 3.10 3.26
CA ASN A 95 24.70 2.70 4.36
C ASN A 95 24.45 1.18 4.31
N PRO A 96 25.32 0.37 4.92
CA PRO A 96 25.23 -1.10 4.90
C PRO A 96 23.95 -1.66 5.55
N GLU A 97 23.22 -0.84 6.30
CA GLU A 97 21.94 -1.21 6.93
C GLU A 97 20.77 -1.22 5.92
N VAL A 98 20.99 -0.72 4.70
CA VAL A 98 19.98 -0.70 3.64
C VAL A 98 20.07 -1.99 2.84
N ASP A 99 19.13 -2.91 3.07
CA ASP A 99 19.07 -4.19 2.36
C ASP A 99 18.59 -4.02 0.91
N LEU A 100 17.55 -3.23 0.70
CA LEU A 100 16.93 -3.01 -0.61
C LEU A 100 16.64 -1.54 -0.85
N ILE A 101 16.87 -1.11 -2.07
CA ILE A 101 16.53 0.23 -2.53
C ILE A 101 15.72 0.14 -3.84
N THR A 102 14.81 1.07 -4.02
CA THR A 102 14.07 1.23 -5.27
C THR A 102 13.85 2.72 -5.54
N ALA A 103 13.79 3.06 -6.81
CA ALA A 103 13.25 4.35 -7.24
C ALA A 103 11.88 4.15 -7.87
N SER A 104 11.04 5.16 -7.81
CA SER A 104 9.78 5.18 -8.52
C SER A 104 9.54 6.51 -9.23
N ILE A 105 8.99 6.43 -10.42
CA ILE A 105 8.53 7.58 -11.20
C ILE A 105 7.02 7.43 -11.32
N SER A 106 6.26 8.35 -10.75
CA SER A 106 4.80 8.34 -10.83
C SER A 106 4.33 9.34 -11.86
N ARG A 107 3.37 8.91 -12.67
CA ARG A 107 2.74 9.72 -13.71
C ARG A 107 1.27 9.31 -13.83
N SER A 108 0.38 10.27 -14.05
CA SER A 108 -1.01 9.97 -14.41
C SER A 108 -1.15 9.90 -15.92
N ASP A 109 -1.84 8.86 -16.40
CA ASP A 109 -2.13 8.68 -17.81
C ASP A 109 -3.49 8.01 -18.01
N THR A 110 -4.08 8.13 -19.18
CA THR A 110 -5.31 7.44 -19.53
C THR A 110 -4.97 6.07 -20.11
N LEU A 111 -5.38 5.02 -19.38
CA LEU A 111 -5.31 3.65 -19.89
C LEU A 111 -6.59 3.33 -20.68
N SER A 112 -6.43 2.72 -21.84
CA SER A 112 -7.55 2.30 -22.68
C SER A 112 -7.36 0.88 -23.23
N TYR A 113 -8.48 0.16 -23.31
CA TYR A 113 -8.59 -1.16 -23.95
C TYR A 113 -9.94 -1.24 -24.68
N GLY A 114 -9.92 -1.36 -26.01
CA GLY A 114 -11.13 -1.25 -26.84
C GLY A 114 -11.80 0.11 -26.64
N ASP A 115 -13.07 0.08 -26.28
CA ASP A 115 -13.88 1.28 -26.03
C ASP A 115 -13.83 1.76 -24.57
N GLU A 116 -13.18 0.97 -23.68
CA GLU A 116 -13.07 1.30 -22.26
C GLU A 116 -11.81 2.11 -21.98
N TYR A 117 -11.95 3.18 -21.21
CA TYR A 117 -10.82 4.02 -20.79
C TYR A 117 -11.06 4.65 -19.44
N ASN A 118 -9.97 4.89 -18.70
CA ASN A 118 -10.00 5.64 -17.46
C ASN A 118 -8.61 6.19 -17.14
N ALA A 119 -8.56 7.25 -16.32
CA ALA A 119 -7.31 7.84 -15.85
C ALA A 119 -6.78 7.04 -14.65
N TYR A 120 -5.51 6.66 -14.72
CA TYR A 120 -4.83 5.90 -13.66
C TYR A 120 -3.43 6.43 -13.41
N SER A 121 -2.92 6.15 -12.21
CA SER A 121 -1.51 6.38 -11.89
C SER A 121 -0.66 5.23 -12.42
N LEU A 122 0.37 5.55 -13.20
CA LEU A 122 1.38 4.61 -13.66
C LEU A 122 2.67 4.85 -12.87
N ASN A 123 3.14 3.82 -12.19
CA ASN A 123 4.39 3.87 -11.43
C ASN A 123 5.46 3.05 -12.12
N GLY A 124 6.48 3.76 -12.62
CA GLY A 124 7.71 3.14 -13.12
C GLY A 124 8.57 2.70 -11.95
N VAL A 125 8.84 1.39 -11.85
CA VAL A 125 9.49 0.80 -10.67
C VAL A 125 10.55 -0.23 -11.03
N HIS A 126 11.47 -0.49 -10.10
CA HIS A 126 12.38 -1.63 -10.13
C HIS A 126 11.73 -2.88 -9.52
N PRO A 127 12.23 -4.09 -9.83
CA PRO A 127 11.72 -5.36 -9.27
C PRO A 127 11.72 -5.40 -7.73
N SER A 128 12.68 -4.74 -7.09
CA SER A 128 12.80 -4.62 -5.64
C SER A 128 11.55 -3.98 -4.97
N LYS A 129 10.77 -3.20 -5.74
CA LYS A 129 9.52 -2.59 -5.25
C LYS A 129 8.53 -3.65 -4.76
N ALA A 130 8.44 -4.79 -5.45
CA ALA A 130 7.54 -5.88 -5.05
C ALA A 130 7.87 -6.40 -3.65
N VAL A 131 9.16 -6.52 -3.31
CA VAL A 131 9.61 -6.98 -2.00
C VAL A 131 9.40 -5.89 -0.94
N ILE A 132 9.79 -4.65 -1.25
CA ILE A 132 9.70 -3.51 -0.33
C ILE A 132 8.25 -3.21 0.07
N ASP A 133 7.32 -3.28 -0.87
CA ASP A 133 5.90 -3.00 -0.63
C ASP A 133 5.06 -4.27 -0.42
N ASN A 134 5.72 -5.43 -0.32
CA ASN A 134 5.05 -6.73 -0.18
C ASN A 134 3.93 -6.94 -1.23
N ILE A 135 4.22 -6.60 -2.49
CA ILE A 135 3.27 -6.73 -3.59
C ILE A 135 3.14 -8.21 -3.95
N GLU A 136 2.00 -8.78 -3.63
CA GLU A 136 1.67 -10.15 -4.01
C GLU A 136 0.98 -10.20 -5.37
N MET A 137 1.33 -11.18 -6.19
CA MET A 137 0.62 -11.45 -7.43
C MET A 137 -0.62 -12.32 -7.20
N THR A 138 -1.68 -12.06 -7.95
CA THR A 138 -2.85 -12.94 -7.93
C THR A 138 -2.48 -14.28 -8.57
N VAL A 139 -2.80 -15.38 -7.90
CA VAL A 139 -2.48 -16.73 -8.38
C VAL A 139 -3.04 -16.95 -9.79
N GLY A 140 -2.22 -17.41 -10.71
CA GLY A 140 -2.59 -17.63 -12.11
C GLY A 140 -2.65 -16.38 -12.98
N ASN A 141 -2.46 -15.19 -12.42
CA ASN A 141 -2.56 -13.93 -13.16
C ASN A 141 -1.19 -13.31 -13.49
N GLY A 142 -0.24 -14.12 -13.93
CA GLY A 142 1.02 -13.65 -14.49
C GLY A 142 2.13 -13.38 -13.47
N ARG A 143 3.00 -12.41 -13.77
CA ARG A 143 4.20 -12.08 -13.00
C ARG A 143 4.35 -10.57 -12.80
N PHE A 144 5.17 -10.19 -11.82
CA PHE A 144 5.63 -8.82 -11.65
C PHE A 144 6.79 -8.49 -12.61
N ILE A 145 7.17 -7.21 -12.66
CA ILE A 145 8.31 -6.69 -13.41
C ILE A 145 9.59 -7.38 -12.93
N ASN A 146 10.47 -7.74 -13.85
CA ASN A 146 11.78 -8.33 -13.58
C ASN A 146 12.92 -7.47 -14.12
N ASP A 147 14.17 -7.87 -13.82
CA ASP A 147 15.37 -7.13 -14.23
C ASP A 147 15.53 -7.06 -15.76
N ILE A 148 15.07 -8.08 -16.48
CA ILE A 148 15.12 -8.11 -17.95
C ILE A 148 14.20 -7.04 -18.52
N ASP A 149 12.99 -6.89 -17.95
CA ASP A 149 12.03 -5.87 -18.40
C ASP A 149 12.60 -4.45 -18.23
N VAL A 150 13.32 -4.22 -17.11
CA VAL A 150 13.98 -2.94 -16.85
C VAL A 150 15.18 -2.75 -17.80
N LYS A 151 16.03 -3.75 -17.97
CA LYS A 151 17.24 -3.68 -18.79
C LYS A 151 16.93 -3.46 -20.27
N GLU A 152 15.92 -4.16 -20.78
CA GLU A 152 15.51 -4.09 -22.19
C GLU A 152 14.45 -3.01 -22.44
N LYS A 153 14.06 -2.24 -21.42
CA LYS A 153 13.02 -1.19 -21.51
C LYS A 153 11.73 -1.71 -22.13
N ARG A 154 11.31 -2.93 -21.70
CA ARG A 154 10.12 -3.57 -22.25
C ARG A 154 8.87 -2.74 -21.96
N LYS A 155 7.96 -2.68 -22.92
CA LYS A 155 6.67 -2.03 -22.79
C LYS A 155 5.67 -3.04 -22.18
N VAL A 156 5.83 -3.31 -20.89
CA VAL A 156 4.98 -4.23 -20.14
C VAL A 156 4.33 -3.51 -18.96
N ILE A 157 3.15 -4.00 -18.55
CA ILE A 157 2.36 -3.39 -17.48
C ILE A 157 1.78 -4.45 -16.57
N VAL A 158 1.76 -4.15 -15.26
CA VAL A 158 1.08 -4.94 -14.23
C VAL A 158 -0.08 -4.11 -13.72
N LEU A 159 -1.28 -4.67 -13.75
CA LEU A 159 -2.53 -3.98 -13.44
C LEU A 159 -2.99 -4.26 -12.01
N SER A 160 -3.79 -3.35 -11.45
CA SER A 160 -4.57 -3.60 -10.24
C SER A 160 -5.83 -4.41 -10.56
N PRO A 161 -6.46 -5.09 -9.57
CA PRO A 161 -7.73 -5.80 -9.76
C PRO A 161 -8.81 -4.88 -10.32
N ARG A 162 -8.89 -3.66 -9.82
CA ARG A 162 -9.86 -2.67 -10.27
C ARG A 162 -9.69 -2.27 -11.73
N MET A 163 -8.44 -2.10 -12.18
CA MET A 163 -8.16 -1.82 -13.60
C MET A 163 -8.56 -2.99 -14.50
N LYS A 164 -8.28 -4.24 -14.07
CA LYS A 164 -8.73 -5.44 -14.76
C LYS A 164 -10.25 -5.44 -14.93
N GLU A 165 -10.98 -5.17 -13.85
CA GLU A 165 -12.45 -5.19 -13.86
C GLU A 165 -13.04 -4.12 -14.80
N VAL A 166 -12.52 -2.88 -14.71
CA VAL A 166 -13.03 -1.74 -15.50
C VAL A 166 -12.67 -1.86 -16.97
N LEU A 167 -11.42 -2.19 -17.31
CA LEU A 167 -10.96 -2.20 -18.69
C LEU A 167 -11.33 -3.49 -19.44
N PHE A 168 -11.32 -4.63 -18.74
CA PHE A 168 -11.51 -5.93 -19.40
C PHE A 168 -12.85 -6.58 -19.13
N LYS A 169 -13.68 -6.05 -18.21
CA LYS A 169 -15.05 -6.52 -17.95
C LYS A 169 -15.20 -8.05 -17.79
N GLY A 170 -14.23 -8.66 -17.10
CA GLY A 170 -14.23 -10.10 -16.86
C GLY A 170 -13.37 -10.92 -17.82
N GLU A 171 -12.87 -10.35 -18.90
CA GLU A 171 -11.91 -11.01 -19.78
C GLU A 171 -10.54 -11.17 -19.09
N ASP A 172 -9.79 -12.19 -19.52
CA ASP A 172 -8.40 -12.35 -19.07
C ASP A 172 -7.50 -11.27 -19.71
N PRO A 173 -6.84 -10.43 -18.92
CA PRO A 173 -5.99 -9.36 -19.44
C PRO A 173 -4.61 -9.84 -19.89
N LEU A 174 -4.15 -11.05 -19.46
CA LEU A 174 -2.78 -11.50 -19.71
C LEU A 174 -2.46 -11.60 -21.20
N GLY A 175 -1.31 -11.04 -21.57
CA GLY A 175 -0.82 -11.03 -22.94
C GLY A 175 -1.50 -10.02 -23.87
N LYS A 176 -2.61 -9.41 -23.46
CA LYS A 176 -3.29 -8.35 -24.22
C LYS A 176 -2.56 -7.02 -24.08
N TYR A 177 -2.89 -6.07 -24.97
CA TYR A 177 -2.28 -4.75 -25.00
C TYR A 177 -3.24 -3.68 -24.51
N VAL A 178 -2.74 -2.83 -23.61
CA VAL A 178 -3.43 -1.64 -23.08
C VAL A 178 -2.66 -0.42 -23.56
N ASN A 179 -3.36 0.58 -24.06
CA ASN A 179 -2.75 1.84 -24.47
C ASN A 179 -2.69 2.80 -23.28
N ALA A 180 -1.52 3.41 -23.05
CA ALA A 180 -1.33 4.54 -22.15
C ALA A 180 -0.85 5.73 -23.00
N GLY A 181 -1.75 6.68 -23.26
CA GLY A 181 -1.50 7.72 -24.24
C GLY A 181 -1.16 7.13 -25.61
N SER A 182 0.03 7.40 -26.13
CA SER A 182 0.52 6.90 -27.42
C SER A 182 1.29 5.58 -27.36
N VAL A 183 1.41 4.96 -26.20
CA VAL A 183 2.24 3.76 -25.99
C VAL A 183 1.38 2.57 -25.65
N ALA A 184 1.54 1.48 -26.41
CA ALA A 184 0.91 0.19 -26.12
C ALA A 184 1.80 -0.64 -25.16
N TYR A 185 1.20 -1.11 -24.06
CA TYR A 185 1.84 -1.97 -23.06
C TYR A 185 1.21 -3.35 -23.06
N GLN A 186 2.03 -4.38 -23.07
CA GLN A 186 1.55 -5.74 -22.88
C GLN A 186 1.29 -6.02 -21.40
N VAL A 187 0.11 -6.51 -21.06
CA VAL A 187 -0.24 -6.90 -19.71
C VAL A 187 0.47 -8.21 -19.36
N ILE A 188 1.33 -8.17 -18.33
CA ILE A 188 2.11 -9.34 -17.87
C ILE A 188 1.63 -9.88 -16.53
N GLY A 189 0.77 -9.18 -15.82
CA GLY A 189 0.26 -9.64 -14.55
C GLY A 189 -0.81 -8.74 -13.94
N VAL A 190 -1.47 -9.29 -12.92
CA VAL A 190 -2.41 -8.57 -12.06
C VAL A 190 -2.01 -8.87 -10.61
N TYR A 191 -1.71 -7.80 -9.85
CA TYR A 191 -1.32 -7.95 -8.45
C TYR A 191 -2.54 -7.93 -7.52
N LYS A 192 -2.35 -8.35 -6.26
CA LYS A 192 -3.39 -8.25 -5.24
C LYS A 192 -3.40 -6.83 -4.66
N ALA A 193 -4.55 -6.19 -4.71
CA ALA A 193 -4.83 -4.96 -3.99
C ALA A 193 -6.16 -5.11 -3.25
N GLU A 194 -6.45 -4.24 -2.32
CA GLU A 194 -7.78 -4.20 -1.72
C GLU A 194 -8.82 -3.85 -2.79
N ASP A 195 -9.94 -4.57 -2.81
CA ASP A 195 -10.96 -4.46 -3.85
C ASP A 195 -11.54 -3.04 -4.01
N ASN A 196 -11.42 -2.20 -2.99
CA ASN A 196 -11.92 -0.82 -2.95
C ASN A 196 -10.84 0.25 -3.18
N ASP A 197 -9.59 -0.12 -3.47
CA ASP A 197 -8.55 0.86 -3.74
C ASP A 197 -8.64 1.38 -5.18
N ASN A 198 -9.46 2.43 -5.35
CA ASN A 198 -9.59 3.13 -6.63
C ASN A 198 -8.31 3.85 -7.07
N ASN A 199 -7.36 4.04 -6.16
CA ASN A 199 -6.10 4.74 -6.41
C ASN A 199 -4.91 3.79 -6.62
N ALA A 200 -5.14 2.48 -6.58
CA ALA A 200 -4.11 1.47 -6.80
C ALA A 200 -3.43 1.68 -8.16
N PRO A 201 -2.10 1.92 -8.21
CA PRO A 201 -1.41 2.26 -9.46
C PRO A 201 -1.21 1.04 -10.36
N ALA A 202 -1.02 1.28 -11.65
CA ALA A 202 -0.39 0.30 -12.53
C ALA A 202 1.13 0.39 -12.41
N TYR A 203 1.82 -0.73 -12.57
CA TYR A 203 3.28 -0.77 -12.53
C TYR A 203 3.86 -1.02 -13.92
N ILE A 204 4.89 -0.24 -14.29
CA ILE A 204 5.66 -0.39 -15.52
C ILE A 204 7.16 -0.41 -15.17
N PRO A 205 8.06 -0.91 -16.04
CA PRO A 205 9.49 -0.87 -15.76
C PRO A 205 10.00 0.55 -15.61
N PHE A 206 10.87 0.78 -14.61
CA PHE A 206 11.43 2.09 -14.30
C PHE A 206 12.08 2.76 -15.52
N SER A 207 12.92 2.03 -16.24
CA SER A 207 13.61 2.54 -17.43
C SER A 207 12.66 2.93 -18.58
N THR A 208 11.52 2.24 -18.70
CA THR A 208 10.47 2.59 -19.67
C THR A 208 9.80 3.90 -19.27
N ALA A 209 9.44 4.04 -17.98
CA ALA A 209 8.87 5.29 -17.44
C ALA A 209 9.83 6.47 -17.60
N GLN A 210 11.12 6.27 -17.30
CA GLN A 210 12.17 7.28 -17.44
C GLN A 210 12.30 7.77 -18.90
N THR A 211 12.30 6.84 -19.86
CA THR A 211 12.38 7.18 -21.27
C THR A 211 11.18 8.04 -21.71
N LEU A 212 9.99 7.70 -21.26
CA LEU A 212 8.77 8.46 -21.58
C LEU A 212 8.75 9.83 -20.91
N SER A 213 9.25 9.94 -19.68
CA SER A 213 9.38 11.22 -18.98
C SER A 213 10.34 12.17 -19.69
N LEU A 214 11.44 11.66 -20.21
CA LEU A 214 12.41 12.44 -20.98
C LEU A 214 11.86 12.93 -22.33
N ILE A 215 11.03 12.14 -22.99
CA ILE A 215 10.40 12.53 -24.26
C ILE A 215 9.47 13.74 -24.07
N HIS A 216 8.75 13.80 -22.95
CA HIS A 216 7.87 14.93 -22.66
C HIS A 216 8.61 16.21 -22.23
N ILE A 217 9.83 16.09 -21.70
CA ILE A 217 10.67 17.26 -21.36
C ILE A 217 11.32 17.87 -22.59
N SER A 218 11.50 17.09 -23.67
CA SER A 218 12.18 17.51 -24.88
C SER A 218 11.27 18.07 -25.99
N GLU A 219 9.95 18.10 -25.80
CA GLU A 219 9.10 18.86 -26.70
C GLU A 219 9.24 20.37 -26.39
N PRO A 220 9.94 21.16 -27.24
CA PRO A 220 9.94 22.59 -27.07
C PRO A 220 8.52 23.08 -27.28
N THR A 221 7.96 23.73 -26.27
CA THR A 221 6.71 24.49 -26.40
C THR A 221 6.93 25.47 -27.56
N ARG A 222 6.44 25.17 -28.76
CA ARG A 222 6.34 26.15 -29.81
C ARG A 222 5.28 27.15 -29.38
N LEU A 223 5.76 28.35 -29.03
CA LEU A 223 4.96 29.56 -28.96
C LEU A 223 4.45 29.94 -30.35
#